data_6d7fc60d3e8285c496ec68ff50a93b61
#
_entry.id   6d7fc60d3e8285c496ec68ff50a93b61
#
_cell.length_a   1.000
_cell.length_b   1.000
_cell.length_c   1.000
_cell.angle_alpha   90.00
_cell.angle_beta   90.00
_cell.angle_gamma   90.00
#
_symmetry.space_group_name_H-M   'P 1'
#
loop_
_entity.id
_entity.type
_entity.pdbx_description
1 polymer ?
#
loop_
_entity_poly.entity_id
_entity_poly.type
_entity_poly.pdbx_seq_one_letter_code
_entity_poly.pdbx_strand_id
1 'polypeptide(L)' 'KVFQLPWIRASDPLARAIGAKPGNVIRIIRKSDTAGEFVTYRFVVPG' A
#
# COMPACT_ATOMS: atom_id res chain seq x y z
N LYS A 1 -6.80 7.63 18.13
CA LYS A 1 -6.35 6.56 17.36
C LYS A 1 -4.99 6.77 16.76
N VAL A 2 -4.22 5.83 16.90
CA VAL A 2 -2.87 5.93 16.49
C VAL A 2 -2.71 5.74 15.03
N PHE A 3 -1.65 6.25 14.51
CA PHE A 3 -1.34 6.04 13.16
C PHE A 3 -0.80 4.66 12.96
N GLN A 4 -1.57 3.85 12.35
CA GLN A 4 -1.12 2.54 12.03
C GLN A 4 -1.22 2.38 10.57
N LEU A 5 -0.15 2.68 9.88
CA LEU A 5 -0.14 2.43 8.47
C LEU A 5 -0.12 0.94 8.23
N PRO A 6 -1.03 0.43 7.40
CA PRO A 6 -0.90 -0.94 6.97
C PRO A 6 0.45 -1.13 6.30
N TRP A 7 1.01 -2.31 6.38
CA TRP A 7 2.29 -2.55 5.78
C TRP A 7 2.18 -3.69 4.78
N ILE A 8 3.13 -3.72 3.86
CA ILE A 8 3.17 -4.73 2.83
C ILE A 8 4.62 -5.17 2.70
N ARG A 9 4.83 -6.44 2.48
CA ARG A 9 6.17 -6.96 2.35
C ARG A 9 6.71 -6.70 0.97
N ALA A 10 8.00 -6.44 0.88
CA ALA A 10 8.62 -6.20 -0.41
C ALA A 10 8.50 -7.42 -1.32
N SER A 11 8.40 -8.61 -0.74
CA SER A 11 8.26 -9.82 -1.53
C SER A 11 6.82 -10.09 -1.94
N ASP A 12 5.88 -9.28 -1.48
CA ASP A 12 4.48 -9.47 -1.85
C ASP A 12 4.32 -9.30 -3.36
N PRO A 13 3.50 -10.15 -4.00
CA PRO A 13 3.31 -10.02 -5.45
C PRO A 13 2.84 -8.64 -5.88
N LEU A 14 1.99 -8.02 -5.08
CA LEU A 14 1.52 -6.68 -5.42
C LEU A 14 2.67 -5.68 -5.37
N ALA A 15 3.49 -5.76 -4.32
CA ALA A 15 4.61 -4.85 -4.20
C ALA A 15 5.59 -5.05 -5.34
N ARG A 16 5.82 -6.29 -5.72
CA ARG A 16 6.73 -6.57 -6.82
C ARG A 16 6.18 -6.05 -8.14
N ALA A 17 4.88 -6.14 -8.31
CA ALA A 17 4.27 -5.70 -9.56
C ALA A 17 4.43 -4.21 -9.77
N ILE A 18 4.40 -3.44 -8.70
CA ILE A 18 4.54 -2.00 -8.81
C ILE A 18 5.96 -1.52 -8.56
N GLY A 19 6.88 -2.45 -8.33
CA GLY A 19 8.27 -2.07 -8.14
C GLY A 19 8.55 -1.42 -6.80
N ALA A 20 7.76 -1.73 -5.78
CA ALA A 20 7.95 -1.13 -4.47
C ALA A 20 9.21 -1.68 -3.81
N LYS A 21 9.90 -0.82 -3.06
CA LYS A 21 11.11 -1.20 -2.37
C LYS A 21 10.94 -0.99 -0.88
N PRO A 22 11.70 -1.73 -0.05
CA PRO A 22 11.62 -1.55 1.40
C PRO A 22 11.92 -0.11 1.78
N GLY A 23 11.16 0.40 2.71
CA GLY A 23 11.32 1.77 3.15
C GLY A 23 10.45 2.76 2.43
N ASN A 24 9.81 2.35 1.35
CA ASN A 24 8.92 3.23 0.60
C ASN A 24 7.52 3.19 1.18
N VAL A 25 6.79 4.27 0.93
CA VAL A 25 5.37 4.29 1.23
C VAL A 25 4.65 4.36 -0.11
N ILE A 26 3.78 3.40 -0.35
CA ILE A 26 3.06 3.34 -1.61
C ILE A 26 1.63 3.81 -1.40
N ARG A 27 1.08 4.39 -2.44
CA ARG A 27 -0.28 4.87 -2.42
C ARG A 27 -1.11 4.00 -3.34
N ILE A 28 -2.16 3.44 -2.79
CA ILE A 28 -3.06 2.58 -3.54
C ILE A 28 -4.38 3.29 -3.69
N ILE A 29 -4.81 3.47 -4.91
CA ILE A 29 -6.07 4.13 -5.18
C ILE A 29 -7.06 3.09 -5.64
N ARG A 30 -8.17 2.99 -4.94
CA ARG A 30 -9.22 2.07 -5.28
C ARG A 30 -10.48 2.86 -5.58
N LYS A 31 -11.18 2.44 -6.61
CA LYS A 31 -12.42 3.09 -6.97
C LYS A 31 -13.58 2.23 -6.55
N SER A 32 -14.55 2.87 -5.94
CA SER A 32 -15.75 2.19 -5.51
C SER A 32 -16.95 2.78 -6.24
N ASP A 33 -17.87 1.92 -6.59
CA ASP A 33 -19.05 2.39 -7.31
C ASP A 33 -19.89 3.32 -6.48
N THR A 34 -19.90 3.10 -5.19
CA THR A 34 -20.78 3.88 -4.33
C THR A 34 -20.06 5.00 -3.61
N ALA A 35 -18.82 4.79 -3.26
CA ALA A 35 -18.11 5.76 -2.43
C ALA A 35 -17.09 6.56 -3.22
N GLY A 36 -16.93 6.29 -4.48
CA GLY A 36 -15.94 7.02 -5.26
C GLY A 36 -14.55 6.49 -5.00
N GLU A 37 -13.59 7.41 -4.95
CA GLU A 37 -12.20 7.01 -4.79
C GLU A 37 -11.84 6.82 -3.33
N PHE A 38 -11.04 5.82 -3.11
CA PHE A 38 -10.55 5.52 -1.78
C PHE A 38 -9.04 5.36 -1.85
N VAL A 39 -8.32 6.16 -1.11
CA VAL A 39 -6.86 6.14 -1.15
C VAL A 39 -6.33 5.51 0.11
N THR A 40 -5.44 4.55 -0.05
CA THR A 40 -4.82 3.85 1.06
C THR A 40 -3.31 3.91 0.91
N TYR A 41 -2.63 4.11 2.02
CA TYR A 41 -1.17 4.12 2.04
C TYR A 41 -0.66 2.87 2.72
N ARG A 42 0.43 2.32 2.21
CA ARG A 42 1.05 1.16 2.81
C ARG A 42 2.55 1.35 2.88
N PHE A 43 3.12 0.92 3.98
CA PHE A 43 4.56 1.01 4.18
C PHE A 43 5.19 -0.30 3.75
N VAL A 44 6.21 -0.22 2.92
CA VAL A 44 6.87 -1.42 2.40
C VAL A 44 7.96 -1.84 3.37
N VAL A 45 7.88 -3.06 3.84
CA VAL A 45 8.86 -3.59 4.77
C VAL A 45 9.66 -4.68 4.07
N PRO A 46 10.90 -4.91 4.52
CA PRO A 46 11.70 -6.00 3.96
C PRO A 46 11.02 -7.33 4.25
N GLY A 47 11.03 -8.21 3.27
CA GLY A 47 10.36 -9.48 3.54
C GLY A 47 10.77 -10.61 2.63
#